data_b003237d4a1f42645b4f11d078074685
#
_entry.id   b003237d4a1f42645b4f11d078074685
#
_cell.length_a   1.000
_cell.length_b   1.000
_cell.length_c   1.000
_cell.angle_alpha   90.00
_cell.angle_beta   90.00
_cell.angle_gamma   90.00
#
_symmetry.space_group_name_H-M   'P 1'
#
loop_
_entity.id
_entity.type
_entity.pdbx_description
1 polymer ?
#
loop_
_entity_poly.entity_id
_entity_poly.type
_entity_poly.pdbx_seq_one_letter_code
_entity_poly.pdbx_strand_id
1 'polypeptide(L)' 'MPSKQKNLLSPKKLLLTKWTAVHPSSKRKHFLVSKVILPDLPQQAIEYVELEAVIDKHIQLISWRELSNSAIWLQGWV' A
#
# COMPACT_ATOMS: atom_id res chain seq x y z
N MET A 1 15.84 18.03 7.15
CA MET A 1 15.23 17.57 6.93
C MET A 1 14.38 17.34 6.84
N PRO A 2 13.98 17.20 6.71
CA PRO A 2 13.05 16.78 6.68
C PRO A 2 12.18 16.40 6.17
N SER A 3 12.04 16.21 5.42
CA SER A 3 10.99 15.78 5.18
C SER A 3 10.55 14.63 5.58
N LYS A 4 10.21 14.20 6.26
CA LYS A 4 9.83 13.14 6.74
C LYS A 4 8.48 12.82 6.63
N GLN A 5 7.72 13.48 5.99
CA GLN A 5 6.33 13.23 5.86
C GLN A 5 5.98 12.15 4.88
N LYS A 6 6.94 11.67 4.10
CA LYS A 6 6.68 10.59 3.14
C LYS A 6 7.14 9.26 3.69
N ASN A 7 6.38 8.21 3.40
CA ASN A 7 6.80 6.84 3.64
C ASN A 7 7.78 6.46 2.54
N LEU A 8 9.02 6.14 2.89
CA LEU A 8 10.02 5.75 1.91
C LEU A 8 9.82 4.29 1.57
N LEU A 9 9.48 4.00 0.32
CA LEU A 9 9.06 2.67 -0.10
C LEU A 9 9.88 2.16 -1.27
N SER A 10 10.05 0.85 -1.30
CA SER A 10 10.57 0.12 -2.45
C SER A 10 9.48 -0.84 -2.89
N PRO A 11 8.94 -0.71 -4.11
CA PRO A 11 7.78 -1.52 -4.51
C PRO A 11 8.01 -3.01 -4.41
N LYS A 12 9.23 -3.48 -4.69
CA LYS A 12 9.50 -4.92 -4.60
C LYS A 12 9.43 -5.46 -3.17
N LYS A 13 9.55 -4.59 -2.18
CA LYS A 13 9.54 -4.99 -0.77
C LYS A 13 8.20 -4.80 -0.11
N LEU A 14 7.18 -4.42 -0.86
CA LEU A 14 5.86 -4.13 -0.28
C LEU A 14 5.03 -5.37 0.02
N LEU A 15 5.34 -6.50 -0.60
CA LEU A 15 4.54 -7.71 -0.39
C LEU A 15 4.43 -8.03 1.10
N LEU A 16 3.20 -8.25 1.56
CA LEU A 16 2.85 -8.58 2.94
C LEU A 16 3.10 -7.46 3.95
N THR A 17 3.36 -6.25 3.50
CA THR A 17 3.45 -5.11 4.41
C THR A 17 2.07 -4.70 4.88
N LYS A 18 2.01 -4.15 6.09
CA LYS A 18 0.78 -3.80 6.79
C LYS A 18 0.54 -2.30 6.72
N TRP A 19 -0.72 -1.92 6.52
CA TRP A 19 -1.09 -0.52 6.35
C TRP A 19 -2.38 -0.20 7.07
N THR A 20 -2.51 1.07 7.48
CA THR A 20 -3.71 1.58 8.14
C THR A 20 -4.20 2.78 7.36
N ALA A 21 -5.48 2.78 7.00
CA ALA A 21 -6.10 3.91 6.33
C ALA A 21 -6.29 5.06 7.33
N VAL A 22 -5.82 6.25 6.97
CA VAL A 22 -6.01 7.44 7.82
C VAL A 22 -7.49 7.82 7.86
N HIS A 23 -8.19 7.66 6.73
CA HIS A 23 -9.62 7.97 6.63
C HIS A 23 -10.36 6.70 6.23
N PRO A 24 -10.59 5.76 7.18
CA PRO A 24 -11.21 4.49 6.83
C PRO A 24 -12.65 4.66 6.36
N SER A 25 -13.06 3.80 5.43
CA SER A 25 -14.44 3.74 4.97
C SER A 25 -14.92 2.30 5.05
N SER A 26 -16.23 2.11 5.18
CA SER A 26 -16.83 0.78 5.26
C SER A 26 -16.18 -0.11 6.31
N LYS A 27 -15.71 0.49 7.39
CA LYS A 27 -15.00 -0.19 8.49
C LYS A 27 -13.69 -0.85 8.06
N ARG A 28 -13.19 -0.55 6.88
CA ARG A 28 -11.93 -1.09 6.39
C ARG A 28 -10.81 -0.14 6.81
N LYS A 29 -10.15 -0.48 7.90
CA LYS A 29 -9.09 0.34 8.47
C LYS A 29 -7.71 -0.28 8.22
N HIS A 30 -7.58 -1.59 8.43
CA HIS A 30 -6.30 -2.29 8.33
C HIS A 30 -6.22 -3.08 7.04
N PHE A 31 -5.06 -2.97 6.38
CA PHE A 31 -4.84 -3.58 5.07
C PHE A 31 -3.49 -4.26 5.01
N LEU A 32 -3.38 -5.20 4.09
CA LEU A 32 -2.16 -5.94 3.81
C LEU A 32 -1.92 -5.86 2.31
N VAL A 33 -0.68 -5.62 1.90
CA VAL A 33 -0.34 -5.77 0.47
C VAL A 33 -0.31 -7.25 0.17
N SER A 34 -1.33 -7.74 -0.52
CA SER A 34 -1.46 -9.17 -0.80
C SER A 34 -0.75 -9.58 -2.08
N LYS A 35 -0.45 -8.63 -2.96
CA LYS A 35 0.22 -8.94 -4.21
C LYS A 35 0.89 -7.69 -4.76
N VAL A 36 2.09 -7.86 -5.31
CA VAL A 36 2.78 -6.83 -6.09
C VAL A 36 2.63 -7.23 -7.55
N ILE A 37 2.05 -6.34 -8.36
CA ILE A 37 1.78 -6.66 -9.77
C ILE A 37 3.06 -6.41 -10.55
N LEU A 38 3.64 -7.49 -11.05
CA LEU A 38 4.86 -7.38 -11.85
C LEU A 38 4.50 -6.99 -13.28
N PRO A 39 5.26 -6.08 -13.90
CA PRO A 39 4.99 -5.70 -15.28
C PRO A 39 5.31 -6.85 -16.24
N ASP A 40 4.74 -6.77 -17.44
CA ASP A 40 4.97 -7.80 -18.46
C ASP A 40 6.41 -7.83 -18.93
N LEU A 41 7.06 -6.66 -18.99
CA LEU A 41 8.44 -6.55 -19.45
C LEU A 41 9.35 -6.23 -18.27
N PRO A 42 10.51 -6.92 -18.17
CA PRO A 42 11.39 -6.75 -17.00
C PRO A 42 11.91 -5.32 -16.81
N GLN A 43 12.02 -4.55 -17.89
CA GLN A 43 12.53 -3.18 -17.81
C GLN A 43 11.47 -2.17 -17.39
N GLN A 44 10.21 -2.58 -17.33
CA GLN A 44 9.15 -1.68 -16.87
C GLN A 44 9.13 -1.59 -15.35
N ALA A 45 8.73 -0.42 -14.84
CA ALA A 45 8.62 -0.22 -13.41
C ALA A 45 7.34 -0.84 -12.88
N ILE A 46 7.38 -1.31 -11.64
CA ILE A 46 6.17 -1.75 -10.93
C ILE A 46 5.29 -0.53 -10.70
N GLU A 47 4.01 -0.66 -11.01
CA GLU A 47 3.06 0.44 -10.84
C GLU A 47 1.98 0.12 -9.81
N TYR A 48 1.48 -1.11 -9.76
CA TYR A 48 0.30 -1.45 -8.97
C TYR A 48 0.56 -2.53 -7.95
N VAL A 49 -0.20 -2.45 -6.85
CA VAL A 49 -0.25 -3.49 -5.84
C VAL A 49 -1.70 -3.77 -5.50
N GLU A 50 -1.97 -4.96 -4.98
CA GLU A 50 -3.28 -5.29 -4.42
C GLU A 50 -3.24 -5.11 -2.93
N LEU A 51 -4.21 -4.36 -2.41
CA LEU A 51 -4.41 -4.20 -0.97
C LEU A 51 -5.62 -5.01 -0.56
N GLU A 52 -5.43 -5.84 0.45
CA GLU A 52 -6.50 -6.68 1.00
C GLU A 52 -6.90 -6.17 2.37
N ALA A 53 -8.17 -5.83 2.53
CA ALA A 53 -8.69 -5.39 3.82
C ALA A 53 -8.74 -6.58 4.78
N VAL A 54 -8.25 -6.39 6.00
CA VAL A 54 -8.19 -7.47 6.97
C VAL A 54 -9.58 -7.93 7.38
N ILE A 55 -10.52 -6.98 7.53
CA ILE A 55 -11.83 -7.28 8.10
C ILE A 55 -12.68 -8.19 7.22
N ASP A 56 -12.62 -8.02 5.90
CA ASP A 56 -13.53 -8.74 4.99
C ASP A 56 -12.83 -9.29 3.76
N LYS A 57 -11.52 -9.20 3.68
CA LYS A 57 -10.72 -9.71 2.55
C LYS A 57 -11.00 -8.99 1.24
N HIS A 58 -11.64 -7.83 1.30
CA HIS A 58 -11.88 -7.03 0.10
C HIS A 58 -10.54 -6.60 -0.51
N ILE A 59 -10.39 -6.78 -1.81
CA ILE A 59 -9.15 -6.46 -2.52
C ILE A 59 -9.40 -5.26 -3.43
N GLN A 60 -8.46 -4.32 -3.42
CA GLN A 60 -8.48 -3.20 -4.34
C GLN A 60 -7.10 -3.05 -4.96
N LEU A 61 -7.07 -2.60 -6.20
CA LEU A 61 -5.84 -2.35 -6.93
C LEU A 61 -5.52 -0.86 -6.83
N ILE A 62 -4.32 -0.53 -6.37
CA ILE A 62 -3.90 0.87 -6.27
C ILE A 62 -2.49 1.02 -6.80
N SER A 63 -2.11 2.25 -7.16
CA SER A 63 -0.72 2.56 -7.42
C SER A 63 0.04 2.46 -6.10
N TRP A 64 1.19 1.78 -6.12
CA TRP A 64 1.98 1.65 -4.90
C TRP A 64 2.43 3.01 -4.37
N ARG A 65 2.47 4.02 -5.24
CA ARG A 65 2.88 5.38 -4.83
C ARG A 65 1.89 6.01 -3.87
N GLU A 66 0.63 5.56 -3.87
CA GLU A 66 -0.33 6.05 -2.87
C GLU A 66 0.11 5.73 -1.46
N LEU A 67 0.78 4.60 -1.27
CA LEU A 67 1.24 4.19 0.06
C LEU A 67 2.32 5.13 0.60
N SER A 68 2.98 5.88 -0.28
CA SER A 68 3.97 6.86 0.17
C SER A 68 3.34 8.14 0.69
N ASN A 69 2.02 8.29 0.55
CA ASN A 69 1.32 9.48 1.01
C ASN A 69 0.83 9.29 2.44
N SER A 70 1.54 9.88 3.38
CA SER A 70 1.23 9.72 4.81
C SER A 70 -0.06 10.42 5.24
N ALA A 71 -0.65 11.23 4.37
CA ALA A 71 -1.97 11.81 4.64
C ALA A 71 -3.09 10.79 4.43
N ILE A 72 -2.79 9.71 3.69
CA ILE A 72 -3.78 8.69 3.34
C ILE A 72 -3.49 7.38 4.06
N TRP A 73 -2.21 7.00 4.16
CA TRP A 73 -1.81 5.70 4.68
C TRP A 73 -0.75 5.83 5.77
N LEU A 74 -0.87 5.00 6.79
CA LEU A 74 0.16 4.83 7.82
C LEU A 74 0.72 3.42 7.73
N GLN A 75 2.01 3.27 7.92
CA GLN A 75 2.64 1.96 7.94
C GLN A 75 2.28 1.22 9.23
N GLY A 76 2.08 -0.08 9.09
CA GLY A 76 1.72 -0.92 10.23
C GLY A 76 0.23 -0.86 10.50
N TRP A 77 -0.20 -1.67 11.46
CA TRP A 77 -1.59 -1.66 11.93
C TRP A 77 -1.62 -0.92 13.26
N VAL A 78 -2.21 0.26 13.24
CA VAL A 78 -2.26 1.14 14.41
C VAL A 78 -3.67 1.42 14.87
#